data_a348eb9ad7d60fda7c21205f7451bec7
#
_entry.id   a348eb9ad7d60fda7c21205f7451bec7
#
_cell.length_a   1.000
_cell.length_b   1.000
_cell.length_c   1.000
_cell.angle_alpha   90.00
_cell.angle_beta   90.00
_cell.angle_gamma   90.00
#
_symmetry.space_group_name_H-M   'P 1'
#
loop_
_entity.id
_entity.type
_entity.pdbx_description
1 polymer ?
#
loop_
_entity_poly.entity_id
_entity_poly.type
_entity_poly.pdbx_seq_one_letter_code
_entity_poly.pdbx_strand_id
1 'polypeptide(L)'
;MRGRLNSVKTRHASVMGALFYVMDITSAMAIPAPVENKTLPTQVEIFTTDAFPITGVEELKRRVGAKNVTVYALDGVDKAEKAYPILGAKTEAEAQVIGLRILNEHRTEIAARVYPSYGGLFRAAYAYQIKKYPAIIFDQRYVAYGETDAARALRTLLSRADYRRTP
;
A
#
# COMPACT_ATOMS: atom_id res chain seq x y z
N MET A 1 -18.39 -16.98 78.75
CA MET A 1 -19.84 -16.77 79.02
C MET A 1 -20.54 -17.08 77.68
N ARG A 2 -21.16 -18.26 77.58
CA ARG A 2 -22.62 -18.53 77.66
C ARG A 2 -23.34 -17.67 76.64
N GLY A 3 -24.13 -18.12 75.67
CA GLY A 3 -24.90 -19.36 75.52
C GLY A 3 -25.53 -19.34 74.14
N ARG A 4 -25.63 -20.47 73.56
CA ARG A 4 -26.79 -21.40 73.45
C ARG A 4 -27.99 -20.87 72.67
N LEU A 5 -28.27 -21.66 71.62
CA LEU A 5 -29.57 -22.30 71.28
C LEU A 5 -30.55 -21.41 70.49
N ASN A 6 -31.24 -21.81 69.43
CA ASN A 6 -31.98 -23.04 69.24
C ASN A 6 -32.35 -23.26 67.76
N SER A 7 -32.32 -24.46 67.40
CA SER A 7 -33.03 -25.16 66.34
C SER A 7 -34.50 -24.85 66.23
N VAL A 8 -35.03 -24.64 65.02
CA VAL A 8 -36.37 -25.12 64.64
C VAL A 8 -36.36 -25.71 63.26
N LYS A 9 -36.63 -26.99 63.22
CA LYS A 9 -37.02 -27.79 62.05
C LYS A 9 -38.45 -27.42 61.67
N THR A 10 -38.74 -27.14 60.40
CA THR A 10 -40.08 -27.43 59.91
C THR A 10 -40.00 -27.90 58.48
N ARG A 11 -40.63 -29.04 58.25
CA ARG A 11 -40.83 -29.75 56.98
C ARG A 11 -42.07 -29.17 56.28
N HIS A 12 -42.18 -29.50 55.02
CA HIS A 12 -43.30 -29.52 54.06
C HIS A 12 -43.13 -28.51 52.96
N ALA A 13 -43.35 -28.69 51.70
CA ALA A 13 -44.02 -29.75 50.96
C ALA A 13 -43.58 -29.66 49.49
N SER A 14 -43.54 -30.78 48.84
CA SER A 14 -43.45 -30.97 47.40
C SER A 14 -44.53 -30.19 46.65
N VAL A 15 -44.12 -29.35 45.69
CA VAL A 15 -45.01 -28.99 44.57
C VAL A 15 -44.15 -29.09 43.30
N MET A 16 -44.48 -30.11 42.49
CA MET A 16 -44.05 -30.24 41.10
C MET A 16 -44.57 -29.05 40.31
N GLY A 17 -43.67 -28.12 40.01
CA GLY A 17 -43.90 -27.08 39.03
C GLY A 17 -43.13 -27.44 37.77
N ALA A 18 -43.85 -27.86 36.73
CA ALA A 18 -43.28 -28.07 35.41
C ALA A 18 -42.70 -26.76 34.90
N LEU A 19 -41.38 -26.66 34.84
CA LEU A 19 -40.67 -25.55 34.18
C LEU A 19 -40.80 -25.74 32.66
N PHE A 20 -41.71 -25.04 32.05
CA PHE A 20 -41.71 -24.87 30.59
C PHE A 20 -40.48 -24.05 30.22
N TYR A 21 -39.45 -24.71 29.72
CA TYR A 21 -38.33 -24.05 29.08
C TYR A 21 -38.78 -23.55 27.70
N VAL A 22 -39.20 -22.31 27.63
CA VAL A 22 -39.43 -21.63 26.35
C VAL A 22 -38.03 -21.36 25.79
N MET A 23 -37.63 -22.18 24.86
CA MET A 23 -36.43 -21.94 24.04
C MET A 23 -36.76 -20.79 23.10
N ASP A 24 -36.30 -19.59 23.46
CA ASP A 24 -36.27 -18.43 22.57
C ASP A 24 -35.24 -18.69 21.45
N ILE A 25 -35.66 -19.31 20.37
CA ILE A 25 -34.91 -19.41 19.12
C ILE A 25 -35.15 -18.14 18.28
N THR A 26 -34.81 -17.00 18.85
CA THR A 26 -34.50 -15.81 18.04
C THR A 26 -33.04 -15.91 17.61
N SER A 27 -32.71 -16.92 16.79
CA SER A 27 -31.55 -16.81 15.91
C SER A 27 -31.83 -15.66 14.96
N ALA A 28 -31.44 -14.46 15.37
CA ALA A 28 -31.32 -13.35 14.46
C ALA A 28 -30.32 -13.81 13.39
N MET A 29 -30.82 -14.24 12.24
CA MET A 29 -30.01 -14.32 11.02
C MET A 29 -29.46 -12.94 10.82
N ALA A 30 -28.19 -12.73 11.21
CA ALA A 30 -27.44 -11.55 10.84
C ALA A 30 -27.44 -11.52 9.31
N ILE A 31 -28.27 -10.67 8.75
CA ILE A 31 -28.24 -10.36 7.31
C ILE A 31 -26.80 -9.90 7.08
N PRO A 32 -25.99 -10.62 6.26
CA PRO A 32 -24.63 -10.17 6.00
C PRO A 32 -24.74 -8.74 5.48
N ALA A 33 -24.00 -7.82 6.10
CA ALA A 33 -23.94 -6.45 5.64
C ALA A 33 -23.67 -6.46 4.13
N PRO A 34 -24.34 -5.63 3.33
CA PRO A 34 -24.15 -5.60 1.89
C PRO A 34 -22.66 -5.50 1.62
N VAL A 35 -22.12 -6.43 0.83
CA VAL A 35 -20.73 -6.41 0.38
C VAL A 35 -20.58 -5.11 -0.38
N GLU A 36 -20.04 -4.11 0.28
CA GLU A 36 -19.79 -2.80 -0.31
C GLU A 36 -18.84 -3.04 -1.49
N ASN A 37 -19.34 -2.87 -2.70
CA ASN A 37 -18.62 -3.11 -3.93
C ASN A 37 -17.55 -2.01 -4.04
N LYS A 38 -16.42 -2.21 -3.38
CA LYS A 38 -15.29 -1.27 -3.39
C LYS A 38 -14.71 -1.28 -4.79
N THR A 39 -14.88 -0.17 -5.49
CA THR A 39 -14.34 -0.01 -6.84
C THR A 39 -12.81 0.02 -6.80
N LEU A 40 -12.19 -0.69 -7.74
CA LEU A 40 -10.74 -0.67 -7.90
C LEU A 40 -10.25 0.72 -8.32
N PRO A 41 -9.03 1.13 -7.91
CA PRO A 41 -8.44 2.39 -8.36
C PRO A 41 -8.24 2.39 -9.88
N THR A 42 -8.41 3.55 -10.49
CA THR A 42 -8.26 3.77 -11.93
C THR A 42 -6.88 4.26 -12.31
N GLN A 43 -6.12 4.75 -11.35
CA GLN A 43 -4.76 5.20 -11.54
C GLN A 43 -3.91 4.79 -10.34
N VAL A 44 -2.76 4.18 -10.63
CA VAL A 44 -1.76 3.84 -9.62
C VAL A 44 -0.39 4.30 -10.09
N GLU A 45 0.30 5.06 -9.25
CA GLU A 45 1.65 5.54 -9.51
C GLU A 45 2.59 5.07 -8.41
N ILE A 46 3.67 4.44 -8.80
CA ILE A 46 4.66 3.84 -7.89
C ILE A 46 5.97 4.60 -8.05
N PHE A 47 6.47 5.16 -6.97
CA PHE A 47 7.75 5.86 -6.90
C PHE A 47 8.75 5.05 -6.10
N THR A 48 9.81 4.60 -6.73
CA THR A 48 10.76 3.66 -6.14
C THR A 48 12.19 3.91 -6.61
N THR A 49 13.14 3.26 -5.96
CA THR A 49 14.57 3.20 -6.32
C THR A 49 15.05 1.76 -6.16
N ASP A 50 16.26 1.43 -6.62
CA ASP A 50 16.84 0.10 -6.40
C ASP A 50 17.06 -0.23 -4.92
N ALA A 51 17.21 0.77 -4.07
CA ALA A 51 17.29 0.58 -2.62
C ALA A 51 15.98 0.06 -2.01
N PHE A 52 14.85 0.27 -2.71
CA PHE A 52 13.52 -0.13 -2.26
C PHE A 52 12.75 -0.81 -3.41
N PRO A 53 13.15 -2.00 -3.84
CA PRO A 53 12.51 -2.70 -4.95
C PRO A 53 11.06 -3.04 -4.61
N ILE A 54 10.17 -2.80 -5.56
CA ILE A 54 8.74 -3.09 -5.41
C ILE A 54 8.42 -4.45 -6.02
N THR A 55 7.73 -5.27 -5.24
CA THR A 55 7.16 -6.55 -5.64
C THR A 55 5.65 -6.45 -5.88
N GLY A 56 5.01 -7.50 -6.42
CA GLY A 56 3.55 -7.54 -6.60
C GLY A 56 3.00 -6.60 -7.67
N VAL A 57 3.85 -5.94 -8.48
CA VAL A 57 3.43 -5.00 -9.52
C VAL A 57 2.62 -5.69 -10.61
N GLU A 58 3.01 -6.88 -11.04
CA GLU A 58 2.28 -7.61 -12.08
C GLU A 58 0.91 -8.12 -11.57
N GLU A 59 0.81 -8.50 -10.31
CA GLU A 59 -0.49 -8.82 -9.69
C GLU A 59 -1.37 -7.56 -9.63
N LEU A 60 -0.80 -6.44 -9.21
CA LEU A 60 -1.51 -5.16 -9.20
C LEU A 60 -2.04 -4.81 -10.61
N LYS A 61 -1.19 -4.90 -11.64
CA LYS A 61 -1.57 -4.64 -13.03
C LYS A 61 -2.71 -5.54 -13.52
N ARG A 62 -2.69 -6.83 -13.16
CA ARG A 62 -3.79 -7.75 -13.50
C ARG A 62 -5.11 -7.34 -12.86
N ARG A 63 -5.09 -6.80 -11.64
CA ARG A 63 -6.29 -6.40 -10.91
C ARG A 63 -6.87 -5.07 -11.37
N VAL A 64 -6.04 -4.05 -11.55
CA VAL A 64 -6.49 -2.69 -11.85
C VAL A 64 -6.38 -2.33 -13.34
N GLY A 65 -5.76 -3.19 -14.15
CA GLY A 65 -5.45 -2.95 -15.55
C GLY A 65 -4.03 -2.37 -15.74
N ALA A 66 -3.26 -2.97 -16.65
CA ALA A 66 -1.84 -2.61 -16.85
C ALA A 66 -1.64 -1.13 -17.22
N LYS A 67 -2.54 -0.56 -18.02
CA LYS A 67 -2.51 0.86 -18.45
C LYS A 67 -2.71 1.85 -17.29
N ASN A 68 -3.27 1.39 -16.19
CA ASN A 68 -3.58 2.19 -15.02
C ASN A 68 -2.41 2.24 -14.00
N VAL A 69 -1.32 1.50 -14.25
CA VAL A 69 -0.17 1.42 -13.34
C VAL A 69 1.06 1.98 -14.01
N THR A 70 1.64 3.01 -13.41
CA THR A 70 2.92 3.62 -13.82
C THR A 70 3.95 3.44 -12.71
N VAL A 71 5.14 2.95 -13.08
CA VAL A 71 6.26 2.82 -12.15
C VAL A 71 7.36 3.81 -12.54
N TYR A 72 7.77 4.61 -11.58
CA TYR A 72 8.86 5.57 -11.71
C TYR A 72 10.07 5.09 -10.91
N ALA A 73 11.14 4.69 -11.62
CA ALA A 73 12.46 4.44 -11.05
C ALA A 73 13.19 5.79 -10.92
N LEU A 74 13.34 6.29 -9.70
CA LEU A 74 13.81 7.65 -9.45
C LEU A 74 15.34 7.78 -9.51
N ASP A 75 16.07 6.69 -9.53
CA ASP A 75 17.52 6.57 -9.57
C ASP A 75 18.10 6.39 -10.98
N GLY A 76 17.31 6.72 -12.01
CA GLY A 76 17.75 6.57 -13.41
C GLY A 76 18.94 7.46 -13.78
N VAL A 77 19.07 8.63 -13.16
CA VAL A 77 20.23 9.52 -13.34
C VAL A 77 21.48 8.87 -12.77
N ASP A 78 21.44 8.45 -11.49
CA ASP A 78 22.56 7.78 -10.83
C ASP A 78 23.01 6.51 -11.58
N LYS A 79 22.04 5.77 -12.14
CA LYS A 79 22.30 4.59 -12.96
C LYS A 79 22.98 4.94 -14.29
N ALA A 80 22.59 6.05 -14.90
CA ALA A 80 23.26 6.53 -16.12
C ALA A 80 24.69 6.98 -15.83
N GLU A 81 24.92 7.72 -14.77
CA GLU A 81 26.26 8.16 -14.34
C GLU A 81 27.18 6.98 -14.03
N LYS A 82 26.67 5.97 -13.31
CA LYS A 82 27.43 4.74 -13.01
C LYS A 82 27.73 3.90 -14.24
N ALA A 83 26.82 3.87 -15.22
CA ALA A 83 26.99 3.08 -16.44
C ALA A 83 27.98 3.75 -17.42
N TYR A 84 28.07 5.08 -17.40
CA TYR A 84 28.86 5.90 -18.31
C TYR A 84 29.78 6.88 -17.56
N PRO A 85 30.72 6.39 -16.75
CA PRO A 85 31.58 7.25 -15.97
C PRO A 85 32.58 8.01 -16.85
N ILE A 86 32.82 9.27 -16.53
CA ILE A 86 33.86 10.06 -17.16
C ILE A 86 35.21 9.69 -16.49
N LEU A 87 35.99 8.86 -17.14
CA LEU A 87 37.24 8.35 -16.62
C LEU A 87 38.44 8.94 -17.36
N GLY A 88 39.58 9.13 -16.65
CA GLY A 88 40.87 9.52 -17.22
C GLY A 88 41.03 11.01 -17.55
N ALA A 89 40.01 11.82 -17.33
CA ALA A 89 40.09 13.27 -17.48
C ALA A 89 41.02 13.88 -16.39
N LYS A 90 41.97 14.71 -16.79
CA LYS A 90 42.87 15.47 -15.89
C LYS A 90 42.44 16.93 -15.76
N THR A 91 41.60 17.40 -16.68
CA THR A 91 41.10 18.77 -16.73
C THR A 91 39.59 18.75 -17.01
N GLU A 92 38.92 19.85 -16.69
CA GLU A 92 37.48 20.04 -17.00
C GLU A 92 37.21 19.98 -18.51
N ALA A 93 38.12 20.55 -19.32
CA ALA A 93 38.00 20.51 -20.77
C ALA A 93 38.03 19.06 -21.31
N GLU A 94 38.96 18.22 -20.79
CA GLU A 94 39.00 16.79 -21.13
C GLU A 94 37.72 16.06 -20.70
N ALA A 95 37.24 16.36 -19.48
CA ALA A 95 35.97 15.77 -18.98
C ALA A 95 34.78 16.11 -19.88
N GLN A 96 34.69 17.38 -20.34
CA GLN A 96 33.65 17.80 -21.28
C GLN A 96 33.72 17.06 -22.61
N VAL A 97 34.90 16.89 -23.19
CA VAL A 97 35.11 16.15 -24.45
C VAL A 97 34.69 14.70 -24.30
N ILE A 98 35.09 14.05 -23.19
CA ILE A 98 34.70 12.67 -22.89
C ILE A 98 33.18 12.57 -22.70
N GLY A 99 32.58 13.47 -21.93
CA GLY A 99 31.15 13.51 -21.67
C GLY A 99 30.33 13.70 -22.94
N LEU A 100 30.74 14.61 -23.84
CA LEU A 100 30.08 14.82 -25.14
C LEU A 100 30.17 13.57 -26.04
N ARG A 101 31.31 12.88 -26.03
CA ARG A 101 31.45 11.62 -26.78
C ARG A 101 30.50 10.56 -26.23
N ILE A 102 30.46 10.33 -24.90
CA ILE A 102 29.56 9.40 -24.25
C ILE A 102 28.10 9.71 -24.61
N LEU A 103 27.69 10.99 -24.52
CA LEU A 103 26.35 11.41 -24.87
C LEU A 103 26.01 11.14 -26.35
N ASN A 104 26.94 11.32 -27.26
CA ASN A 104 26.70 11.04 -28.69
C ASN A 104 26.60 9.53 -28.97
N GLU A 105 27.46 8.74 -28.35
CA GLU A 105 27.50 7.29 -28.55
C GLU A 105 26.33 6.55 -27.87
N HIS A 106 25.90 7.01 -26.70
CA HIS A 106 24.89 6.34 -25.85
C HIS A 106 23.61 7.13 -25.60
N ARG A 107 23.34 8.10 -26.46
CA ARG A 107 22.24 9.09 -26.27
C ARG A 107 20.89 8.42 -25.98
N THR A 108 20.54 7.40 -26.77
CA THR A 108 19.24 6.71 -26.64
C THR A 108 19.13 5.97 -25.32
N GLU A 109 20.18 5.29 -24.89
CA GLU A 109 20.20 4.50 -23.65
C GLU A 109 20.19 5.40 -22.43
N ILE A 110 20.97 6.49 -22.45
CA ILE A 110 20.97 7.50 -21.40
C ILE A 110 19.59 8.14 -21.30
N ALA A 111 19.02 8.57 -22.41
CA ALA A 111 17.70 9.18 -22.45
C ALA A 111 16.59 8.26 -21.91
N ALA A 112 16.63 6.98 -22.27
CA ALA A 112 15.66 5.99 -21.80
C ALA A 112 15.69 5.77 -20.28
N ARG A 113 16.82 6.01 -19.62
CA ARG A 113 16.96 5.93 -18.14
C ARG A 113 16.62 7.24 -17.47
N VAL A 114 17.11 8.35 -18.02
CA VAL A 114 17.10 9.67 -17.39
C VAL A 114 15.74 10.33 -17.47
N TYR A 115 15.09 10.35 -18.63
CA TYR A 115 13.82 11.05 -18.79
C TYR A 115 12.68 10.51 -17.91
N PRO A 116 12.45 9.18 -17.81
CA PRO A 116 11.43 8.67 -16.89
C PRO A 116 11.74 8.99 -15.43
N SER A 117 13.02 8.98 -15.04
CA SER A 117 13.47 9.33 -13.70
C SER A 117 13.17 10.78 -13.37
N TYR A 118 13.52 11.73 -14.23
CA TYR A 118 13.19 13.13 -14.04
C TYR A 118 11.67 13.38 -14.02
N GLY A 119 10.91 12.74 -14.89
CA GLY A 119 9.44 12.81 -14.88
C GLY A 119 8.87 12.33 -13.56
N GLY A 120 9.38 11.21 -13.03
CA GLY A 120 9.01 10.69 -11.73
C GLY A 120 9.37 11.62 -10.58
N LEU A 121 10.58 12.14 -10.55
CA LEU A 121 11.05 13.08 -9.53
C LEU A 121 10.20 14.37 -9.53
N PHE A 122 9.90 14.91 -10.72
CA PHE A 122 9.04 16.08 -10.84
C PHE A 122 7.64 15.82 -10.30
N ARG A 123 7.01 14.71 -10.68
CA ARG A 123 5.68 14.33 -10.15
C ARG A 123 5.71 14.11 -8.65
N ALA A 124 6.72 13.40 -8.15
CA ALA A 124 6.88 13.16 -6.72
C ALA A 124 7.00 14.47 -5.94
N ALA A 125 7.82 15.40 -6.40
CA ALA A 125 8.08 16.66 -5.69
C ALA A 125 6.91 17.66 -5.80
N TYR A 126 6.40 17.89 -7.00
CA TYR A 126 5.48 18.99 -7.25
C TYR A 126 4.00 18.57 -7.26
N ALA A 127 3.68 17.40 -7.83
CA ALA A 127 2.29 16.96 -7.88
C ALA A 127 1.83 16.36 -6.54
N TYR A 128 2.70 15.59 -5.88
CA TYR A 128 2.32 14.81 -4.70
C TYR A 128 3.05 15.21 -3.42
N GLN A 129 4.11 16.02 -3.51
CA GLN A 129 4.94 16.44 -2.37
C GLN A 129 5.44 15.24 -1.54
N ILE A 130 5.85 14.17 -2.22
CA ILE A 130 6.33 12.93 -1.60
C ILE A 130 7.64 13.22 -0.87
N LYS A 131 7.69 12.82 0.41
CA LYS A 131 8.85 13.02 1.29
C LYS A 131 9.61 11.74 1.62
N LYS A 132 9.04 10.57 1.32
CA LYS A 132 9.61 9.26 1.66
C LYS A 132 9.36 8.26 0.54
N TYR A 133 10.33 7.40 0.30
CA TYR A 133 10.25 6.32 -0.68
C TYR A 133 10.42 4.96 0.02
N PRO A 134 9.85 3.87 -0.53
CA PRO A 134 8.96 3.84 -1.67
C PRO A 134 7.60 4.49 -1.35
N ALA A 135 6.89 4.95 -2.39
CA ALA A 135 5.55 5.50 -2.26
C ALA A 135 4.64 4.95 -3.37
N ILE A 136 3.45 4.51 -3.01
CA ILE A 136 2.43 4.04 -3.96
C ILE A 136 1.21 4.94 -3.80
N ILE A 137 0.80 5.58 -4.90
CA ILE A 137 -0.31 6.52 -4.93
C ILE A 137 -1.47 5.90 -5.71
N PHE A 138 -2.65 5.96 -5.13
CA PHE A 138 -3.89 5.49 -5.73
C PHE A 138 -4.83 6.67 -5.99
N ASP A 139 -5.31 6.79 -7.23
CA ASP A 139 -6.27 7.80 -7.69
C ASP A 139 -5.86 9.23 -7.27
N GLN A 140 -4.54 9.54 -7.25
CA GLN A 140 -3.96 10.84 -6.86
C GLN A 140 -4.35 11.31 -5.44
N ARG A 141 -4.91 10.44 -4.62
CA ARG A 141 -5.52 10.79 -3.34
C ARG A 141 -4.98 10.02 -2.15
N TYR A 142 -4.72 8.74 -2.31
CA TYR A 142 -4.26 7.86 -1.22
C TYR A 142 -2.81 7.49 -1.44
N VAL A 143 -2.00 7.61 -0.40
CA VAL A 143 -0.58 7.31 -0.44
C VAL A 143 -0.24 6.21 0.55
N ALA A 144 0.43 5.16 0.08
CA ALA A 144 1.07 4.15 0.92
C ALA A 144 2.59 4.39 0.93
N TYR A 145 3.14 4.77 2.07
CA TYR A 145 4.58 4.96 2.26
C TYR A 145 5.23 3.70 2.83
N GLY A 146 6.44 3.39 2.36
CA GLY A 146 7.26 2.32 2.90
C GLY A 146 6.76 0.90 2.56
N GLU A 147 5.70 0.78 1.77
CA GLU A 147 5.18 -0.51 1.32
C GLU A 147 5.91 -0.96 0.05
N THR A 148 6.53 -2.14 0.12
CA THR A 148 7.30 -2.73 -0.97
C THR A 148 6.56 -3.83 -1.74
N ASP A 149 5.33 -4.18 -1.32
CA ASP A 149 4.43 -5.08 -2.04
C ASP A 149 3.21 -4.31 -2.54
N ALA A 150 3.18 -4.03 -3.84
CA ALA A 150 2.12 -3.25 -4.48
C ALA A 150 0.74 -3.92 -4.40
N ALA A 151 0.69 -5.25 -4.44
CA ALA A 151 -0.57 -5.98 -4.29
C ALA A 151 -1.08 -5.91 -2.85
N ARG A 152 -0.20 -5.93 -1.85
CA ARG A 152 -0.56 -5.73 -0.44
C ARG A 152 -1.05 -4.30 -0.19
N ALA A 153 -0.39 -3.28 -0.78
CA ALA A 153 -0.84 -1.91 -0.72
C ALA A 153 -2.29 -1.76 -1.21
N LEU A 154 -2.62 -2.40 -2.33
CA LEU A 154 -4.00 -2.42 -2.86
C LEU A 154 -4.97 -3.10 -1.89
N ARG A 155 -4.62 -4.26 -1.33
CA ARG A 155 -5.47 -4.95 -0.35
C ARG A 155 -5.73 -4.08 0.87
N THR A 156 -4.70 -3.42 1.38
CA THR A 156 -4.80 -2.49 2.51
C THR A 156 -5.70 -1.31 2.17
N LEU A 157 -5.56 -0.70 0.99
CA LEU A 157 -6.45 0.36 0.53
C LEU A 157 -7.91 -0.09 0.51
N LEU A 158 -8.19 -1.24 -0.10
CA LEU A 158 -9.54 -1.78 -0.21
C LEU A 158 -10.14 -2.19 1.15
N SER A 159 -9.34 -2.44 2.18
CA SER A 159 -9.84 -2.73 3.52
C SER A 159 -10.25 -1.48 4.31
N ARG A 160 -9.82 -0.28 3.88
CA ARG A 160 -10.12 0.98 4.58
C ARG A 160 -11.61 1.34 4.47
N ALA A 161 -12.20 1.75 5.58
CA ALA A 161 -13.60 2.18 5.60
C ALA A 161 -13.84 3.51 4.86
N ASP A 162 -12.80 4.37 4.81
CA ASP A 162 -12.84 5.67 4.14
C ASP A 162 -12.51 5.62 2.64
N TYR A 163 -12.12 4.44 2.14
CA TYR A 163 -11.93 4.25 0.70
C TYR A 163 -13.29 4.04 0.04
N ARG A 164 -13.90 5.16 -0.28
CA ARG A 164 -15.12 5.21 -1.10
C ARG A 164 -14.81 5.97 -2.37
N ARG A 165 -15.17 5.41 -3.49
CA ARG A 165 -15.14 6.16 -4.74
C ARG A 165 -16.29 7.17 -4.65
N THR A 166 -15.94 8.45 -4.63
CA THR A 166 -16.93 9.50 -4.92
C THR A 166 -17.29 9.35 -6.40
N PRO A 167 -18.55 9.30 -6.76
CA PRO A 167 -18.99 9.22 -8.16
C PRO A 167 -18.47 10.38 -8.98
#